data_a5fb8616c9416c02e4bda385b92718cd
#
_entry.id   a5fb8616c9416c02e4bda385b92718cd
#
_cell.length_a   1.000
_cell.length_b   1.000
_cell.length_c   1.000
_cell.angle_alpha   90.00
_cell.angle_beta   90.00
_cell.angle_gamma   90.00
#
_symmetry.space_group_name_H-M   'P 1'
#
loop_
_entity.id
_entity.type
_entity.pdbx_description
1 polymer ?
#
loop_
_entity_poly.entity_id
_entity_poly.type
_entity_poly.pdbx_seq_one_letter_code
_entity_poly.pdbx_strand_id
1 'polypeptide(L)'
;MSVAAVIDAAAIEAVEARAWADLVAACPPAHAASIGLEARWVGAALVVQCPGGGFDRGLFNRPIGFGVVEPASRDDVVAIVAGFEAAGIERSMIVSQPQCRPDTYLGWLAELGLEARGAWDRVVRGGASLAASTRESGRELAVSLVDSAAVDEWIELLVGAYRVDAGPWLRALHGRPGWRHYLAREGGGPVAARSMYLPGPGTIAFLAVDGPVPGVMTADYAPDAAILARIVEDGLRLGASGFAADIEAPSPARDTPAYDTFARLGFAVPYTRTHHMR
;
A
#
# COMPACT_ATOMS: atom_id res chain seq x y z
N MET A 1 -6.96 20.28 21.93
CA MET A 1 -7.09 18.82 21.88
C MET A 1 -7.67 18.48 20.51
N SER A 2 -6.82 18.11 19.54
CA SER A 2 -7.28 17.67 18.22
C SER A 2 -7.80 16.24 18.36
N VAL A 3 -9.11 16.08 18.23
CA VAL A 3 -9.75 14.77 18.08
C VAL A 3 -9.43 14.34 16.65
N ALA A 4 -8.31 13.64 16.46
CA ALA A 4 -8.19 12.76 15.31
C ALA A 4 -9.37 11.77 15.46
N ALA A 5 -10.37 11.88 14.61
CA ALA A 5 -11.41 10.87 14.51
C ALA A 5 -10.67 9.54 14.40
N VAL A 6 -10.90 8.64 15.36
CA VAL A 6 -10.27 7.32 15.36
C VAL A 6 -10.80 6.64 14.10
N ILE A 7 -10.00 6.65 13.04
CA ILE A 7 -10.35 5.94 11.83
C ILE A 7 -10.30 4.45 12.21
N ASP A 8 -11.41 3.75 12.05
CA ASP A 8 -11.55 2.35 12.39
C ASP A 8 -10.55 1.49 11.59
N ALA A 9 -9.76 0.68 12.30
CA ALA A 9 -8.78 -0.21 11.68
C ALA A 9 -9.43 -1.17 10.67
N ALA A 10 -10.62 -1.69 10.96
CA ALA A 10 -11.34 -2.58 10.04
C ALA A 10 -11.74 -1.85 8.76
N ALA A 11 -12.13 -0.58 8.83
CA ALA A 11 -12.44 0.21 7.64
C ALA A 11 -11.19 0.49 6.79
N ILE A 12 -10.02 0.72 7.43
CA ILE A 12 -8.75 0.90 6.72
C ILE A 12 -8.35 -0.39 6.00
N GLU A 13 -8.36 -1.52 6.71
CA GLU A 13 -7.99 -2.81 6.13
C GLU A 13 -8.97 -3.22 5.01
N ALA A 14 -10.25 -2.92 5.14
CA ALA A 14 -11.25 -3.19 4.10
C ALA A 14 -11.01 -2.34 2.84
N VAL A 15 -10.61 -1.07 2.96
CA VAL A 15 -10.31 -0.25 1.77
C VAL A 15 -9.02 -0.70 1.10
N GLU A 16 -7.99 -1.12 1.86
CA GLU A 16 -6.79 -1.74 1.30
C GLU A 16 -7.14 -3.00 0.51
N ALA A 17 -7.92 -3.92 1.11
CA ALA A 17 -8.32 -5.15 0.44
C ALA A 17 -9.08 -4.87 -0.88
N ARG A 18 -9.97 -3.86 -0.89
CA ARG A 18 -10.66 -3.43 -2.12
C ARG A 18 -9.70 -2.84 -3.16
N ALA A 19 -8.75 -2.00 -2.74
CA ALA A 19 -7.75 -1.45 -3.64
C ALA A 19 -6.93 -2.57 -4.31
N TRP A 20 -6.49 -3.55 -3.52
CA TRP A 20 -5.75 -4.70 -4.03
C TRP A 20 -6.61 -5.61 -4.91
N ALA A 21 -7.87 -5.85 -4.57
CA ALA A 21 -8.79 -6.62 -5.41
C ALA A 21 -8.98 -5.95 -6.77
N ASP A 22 -9.15 -4.62 -6.80
CA ASP A 22 -9.29 -3.88 -8.04
C ASP A 22 -7.97 -3.81 -8.82
N LEU A 23 -6.84 -3.65 -8.13
CA LEU A 23 -5.49 -3.72 -8.71
C LEU A 23 -5.27 -5.06 -9.42
N VAL A 24 -5.55 -6.20 -8.74
CA VAL A 24 -5.42 -7.53 -9.34
C VAL A 24 -6.37 -7.72 -10.51
N ALA A 25 -7.63 -7.31 -10.36
CA ALA A 25 -8.64 -7.38 -11.43
C ALA A 25 -8.30 -6.53 -12.67
N ALA A 26 -7.41 -5.54 -12.53
CA ALA A 26 -6.90 -4.76 -13.66
C ALA A 26 -5.92 -5.55 -14.54
N CYS A 27 -5.27 -6.58 -13.98
CA CYS A 27 -4.25 -7.31 -14.73
C CYS A 27 -4.86 -8.05 -15.93
N PRO A 28 -4.31 -7.89 -17.16
CA PRO A 28 -4.78 -8.65 -18.30
C PRO A 28 -4.70 -10.16 -18.03
N PRO A 29 -5.73 -10.97 -18.38
CA PRO A 29 -5.76 -12.37 -18.02
C PRO A 29 -4.55 -13.20 -18.48
N ALA A 30 -4.05 -12.94 -19.68
CA ALA A 30 -2.87 -13.62 -20.20
C ALA A 30 -1.61 -13.26 -19.40
N HIS A 31 -1.48 -11.99 -18.97
CA HIS A 31 -0.37 -11.55 -18.14
C HIS A 31 -0.49 -12.10 -16.73
N ALA A 32 -1.67 -12.05 -16.11
CA ALA A 32 -1.92 -12.66 -14.80
C ALA A 32 -1.53 -14.15 -14.78
N ALA A 33 -1.93 -14.90 -15.80
CA ALA A 33 -1.57 -16.31 -15.94
C ALA A 33 -0.05 -16.51 -16.09
N SER A 34 0.66 -15.64 -16.83
CA SER A 34 2.11 -15.76 -17.03
C SER A 34 2.94 -15.54 -15.77
N ILE A 35 2.45 -14.73 -14.82
CA ILE A 35 3.11 -14.44 -13.55
C ILE A 35 2.49 -15.18 -12.35
N GLY A 36 1.44 -15.98 -12.58
CA GLY A 36 0.72 -16.70 -11.53
C GLY A 36 -0.04 -15.79 -10.57
N LEU A 37 -0.48 -14.61 -11.03
CA LEU A 37 -1.22 -13.65 -10.20
C LEU A 37 -2.64 -14.16 -9.96
N GLU A 38 -2.97 -14.36 -8.70
CA GLU A 38 -4.30 -14.74 -8.25
C GLU A 38 -4.72 -13.93 -7.03
N ALA A 39 -6.02 -13.72 -6.89
CA ALA A 39 -6.61 -13.19 -5.67
C ALA A 39 -7.92 -13.94 -5.36
N ARG A 40 -8.13 -14.26 -4.08
CA ARG A 40 -9.34 -14.90 -3.58
C ARG A 40 -9.73 -14.33 -2.23
N TRP A 41 -11.02 -14.29 -1.97
CA TRP A 41 -11.53 -13.91 -0.66
C TRP A 41 -11.60 -15.12 0.27
N VAL A 42 -11.17 -14.90 1.52
CA VAL A 42 -11.33 -15.83 2.65
C VAL A 42 -12.05 -15.04 3.75
N GLY A 43 -13.36 -15.26 3.89
CA GLY A 43 -14.19 -14.33 4.64
C GLY A 43 -14.09 -12.92 4.07
N ALA A 44 -13.83 -11.92 4.91
CA ALA A 44 -13.64 -10.53 4.51
C ALA A 44 -12.17 -10.18 4.14
N ALA A 45 -11.24 -11.13 4.21
CA ALA A 45 -9.85 -10.93 3.84
C ALA A 45 -9.57 -11.29 2.37
N LEU A 46 -8.76 -10.48 1.71
CA LEU A 46 -8.26 -10.77 0.36
C LEU A 46 -6.91 -11.46 0.44
N VAL A 47 -6.80 -12.68 -0.05
CA VAL A 47 -5.53 -13.39 -0.21
C VAL A 47 -5.01 -13.13 -1.62
N VAL A 48 -3.84 -12.52 -1.73
CA VAL A 48 -3.15 -12.27 -3.00
C VAL A 48 -1.93 -13.18 -3.09
N GLN A 49 -1.67 -13.75 -4.27
CA GLN A 49 -0.47 -14.53 -4.58
C GLN A 49 0.04 -14.19 -5.97
N CYS A 50 1.37 -14.11 -6.11
CA CYS A 50 2.06 -13.85 -7.37
C CYS A 50 3.49 -14.41 -7.32
N PRO A 51 3.72 -15.68 -7.68
CA PRO A 51 5.04 -16.31 -7.60
C PRO A 51 6.01 -15.89 -8.71
N GLY A 52 5.50 -15.42 -9.85
CA GLY A 52 6.30 -15.12 -11.04
C GLY A 52 6.60 -13.64 -11.26
N GLY A 53 7.27 -13.31 -12.37
CA GLY A 53 7.47 -11.93 -12.83
C GLY A 53 8.31 -11.03 -11.91
N GLY A 54 9.06 -11.57 -10.95
CA GLY A 54 9.79 -10.80 -9.93
C GLY A 54 8.93 -10.39 -8.73
N PHE A 55 7.68 -10.86 -8.64
CA PHE A 55 6.74 -10.56 -7.57
C PHE A 55 6.79 -11.53 -6.39
N ASP A 56 7.74 -12.48 -6.36
CA ASP A 56 7.95 -13.36 -5.19
C ASP A 56 8.49 -12.55 -4.00
N ARG A 57 7.60 -11.78 -3.40
CA ARG A 57 7.85 -10.91 -2.24
C ARG A 57 6.61 -10.90 -1.36
N GLY A 58 6.78 -10.75 -0.05
CA GLY A 58 5.67 -10.69 0.90
C GLY A 58 4.60 -9.64 0.56
N LEU A 59 4.98 -8.53 -0.07
CA LEU A 59 4.04 -7.51 -0.53
C LEU A 59 2.95 -8.08 -1.47
N PHE A 60 3.30 -9.00 -2.36
CA PHE A 60 2.40 -9.60 -3.36
C PHE A 60 1.91 -11.00 -2.95
N ASN A 61 2.34 -11.52 -1.80
CA ASN A 61 2.01 -12.87 -1.35
C ASN A 61 1.55 -12.83 0.11
N ARG A 62 0.34 -12.32 0.33
CA ARG A 62 -0.21 -12.09 1.67
C ARG A 62 -1.73 -12.04 1.71
N PRO A 63 -2.35 -12.34 2.85
CA PRO A 63 -3.72 -11.93 3.14
C PRO A 63 -3.76 -10.46 3.60
N ILE A 64 -4.81 -9.75 3.17
CA ILE A 64 -5.07 -8.35 3.49
C ILE A 64 -6.37 -8.26 4.28
N GLY A 65 -6.36 -7.59 5.43
CA GLY A 65 -7.53 -7.46 6.31
C GLY A 65 -7.81 -8.69 7.20
N PHE A 66 -6.96 -9.72 7.14
CA PHE A 66 -7.16 -10.99 7.83
C PHE A 66 -7.05 -10.84 9.35
N GLY A 67 -8.05 -11.35 10.06
CA GLY A 67 -8.15 -11.27 11.51
C GLY A 67 -8.60 -9.89 12.04
N VAL A 68 -8.73 -8.87 11.20
CA VAL A 68 -9.10 -7.50 11.59
C VAL A 68 -10.52 -7.16 11.18
N VAL A 69 -10.85 -7.32 9.91
CA VAL A 69 -12.21 -7.06 9.41
C VAL A 69 -13.19 -8.07 10.01
N GLU A 70 -12.81 -9.34 10.00
CA GLU A 70 -13.49 -10.44 10.68
C GLU A 70 -12.48 -11.24 11.52
N PRO A 71 -12.90 -11.92 12.61
CA PRO A 71 -12.02 -12.81 13.34
C PRO A 71 -11.45 -13.90 12.42
N ALA A 72 -10.15 -14.17 12.53
CA ALA A 72 -9.53 -15.28 11.85
C ALA A 72 -9.97 -16.63 12.43
N SER A 73 -9.98 -17.68 11.63
CA SER A 73 -10.01 -19.06 12.09
C SER A 73 -8.63 -19.72 11.94
N ARG A 74 -8.34 -20.72 12.77
CA ARG A 74 -7.08 -21.48 12.65
C ARG A 74 -7.02 -22.23 11.32
N ASP A 75 -8.15 -22.77 10.87
CA ASP A 75 -8.23 -23.51 9.62
C ASP A 75 -7.95 -22.62 8.41
N ASP A 76 -8.41 -21.35 8.42
CA ASP A 76 -8.11 -20.39 7.37
C ASP A 76 -6.61 -20.04 7.34
N VAL A 77 -5.97 -19.83 8.51
CA VAL A 77 -4.52 -19.59 8.58
C VAL A 77 -3.76 -20.76 7.95
N VAL A 78 -4.09 -21.99 8.34
CA VAL A 78 -3.47 -23.21 7.78
C VAL A 78 -3.68 -23.29 6.28
N ALA A 79 -4.90 -23.06 5.82
CA ALA A 79 -5.26 -23.15 4.39
C ALA A 79 -4.54 -22.06 3.55
N ILE A 80 -4.39 -20.85 4.08
CA ILE A 80 -3.66 -19.76 3.42
C ILE A 80 -2.18 -20.11 3.29
N VAL A 81 -1.54 -20.55 4.36
CA VAL A 81 -0.11 -20.93 4.37
C VAL A 81 0.15 -22.11 3.43
N ALA A 82 -0.68 -23.16 3.51
CA ALA A 82 -0.59 -24.30 2.61
C ALA A 82 -0.81 -23.92 1.14
N GLY A 83 -1.68 -22.94 0.87
CA GLY A 83 -1.91 -22.41 -0.47
C GLY A 83 -0.66 -21.74 -1.05
N PHE A 84 0.06 -20.95 -0.27
CA PHE A 84 1.33 -20.34 -0.69
C PHE A 84 2.42 -21.41 -0.96
N GLU A 85 2.51 -22.43 -0.11
CA GLU A 85 3.44 -23.55 -0.30
C GLU A 85 3.14 -24.32 -1.58
N ALA A 86 1.87 -24.63 -1.81
CA ALA A 86 1.42 -25.36 -3.02
C ALA A 86 1.68 -24.56 -4.31
N ALA A 87 1.67 -23.22 -4.23
CA ALA A 87 2.02 -22.33 -5.33
C ALA A 87 3.54 -22.13 -5.49
N GLY A 88 4.38 -22.77 -4.66
CA GLY A 88 5.84 -22.61 -4.69
C GLY A 88 6.33 -21.24 -4.25
N ILE A 89 5.54 -20.51 -3.45
CA ILE A 89 5.89 -19.17 -2.98
C ILE A 89 6.81 -19.29 -1.75
N GLU A 90 8.05 -18.84 -1.90
CA GLU A 90 9.04 -18.87 -0.83
C GLU A 90 8.93 -17.66 0.12
N ARG A 91 8.41 -16.55 -0.37
CA ARG A 91 8.36 -15.26 0.34
C ARG A 91 6.93 -14.79 0.54
N SER A 92 6.14 -15.60 1.25
CA SER A 92 4.82 -15.17 1.72
C SER A 92 4.91 -14.49 3.08
N MET A 93 3.90 -13.66 3.38
CA MET A 93 3.83 -12.87 4.59
C MET A 93 2.43 -12.94 5.18
N ILE A 94 2.33 -13.32 6.45
CA ILE A 94 1.10 -13.16 7.23
C ILE A 94 1.28 -11.94 8.13
N VAL A 95 0.30 -11.04 8.11
CA VAL A 95 0.39 -9.79 8.88
C VAL A 95 -0.38 -9.91 10.18
N SER A 96 0.20 -9.43 11.29
CA SER A 96 -0.51 -9.21 12.54
C SER A 96 -0.44 -7.76 12.98
N GLN A 97 -1.46 -7.33 13.70
CA GLN A 97 -1.57 -6.01 14.32
C GLN A 97 -2.41 -6.08 15.59
N PRO A 98 -2.41 -5.04 16.45
CA PRO A 98 -3.10 -5.10 17.76
C PRO A 98 -4.61 -5.41 17.69
N GLN A 99 -5.25 -5.17 16.53
CA GLN A 99 -6.68 -5.40 16.33
C GLN A 99 -6.99 -6.80 15.79
N CYS A 100 -5.99 -7.66 15.55
CA CYS A 100 -6.23 -9.04 15.10
C CYS A 100 -6.97 -9.85 16.17
N ARG A 101 -7.96 -10.60 15.72
CA ARG A 101 -8.80 -11.48 16.53
C ARG A 101 -8.82 -12.89 15.95
N PRO A 102 -8.96 -13.93 16.78
CA PRO A 102 -8.96 -13.92 18.24
C PRO A 102 -7.54 -13.71 18.81
N ASP A 103 -7.43 -13.55 20.14
CA ASP A 103 -6.14 -13.37 20.83
C ASP A 103 -5.17 -14.54 20.62
N THR A 104 -5.69 -15.74 20.29
CA THR A 104 -4.90 -16.94 19.94
C THR A 104 -4.23 -16.87 18.58
N TYR A 105 -4.54 -15.86 17.75
CA TYR A 105 -4.03 -15.72 16.39
C TYR A 105 -2.51 -15.82 16.28
N LEU A 106 -1.78 -15.08 17.14
CA LEU A 106 -0.31 -15.11 17.17
C LEU A 106 0.25 -16.50 17.54
N GLY A 107 -0.45 -17.23 18.41
CA GLY A 107 -0.08 -18.61 18.76
C GLY A 107 -0.14 -19.55 17.55
N TRP A 108 -1.15 -19.41 16.71
CA TRP A 108 -1.27 -20.21 15.47
C TRP A 108 -0.15 -19.92 14.47
N LEU A 109 0.27 -18.63 14.35
CA LEU A 109 1.39 -18.28 13.48
C LEU A 109 2.69 -18.91 13.97
N ALA A 110 2.93 -18.90 15.29
CA ALA A 110 4.11 -19.53 15.89
C ALA A 110 4.11 -21.05 15.73
N GLU A 111 2.94 -21.73 15.92
CA GLU A 111 2.78 -23.17 15.68
C GLU A 111 3.12 -23.57 14.23
N LEU A 112 2.85 -22.68 13.26
CA LEU A 112 3.19 -22.88 11.85
C LEU A 112 4.63 -22.50 11.48
N GLY A 113 5.45 -22.12 12.48
CA GLY A 113 6.84 -21.73 12.27
C GLY A 113 7.01 -20.36 11.60
N LEU A 114 6.00 -19.49 11.70
CA LEU A 114 6.05 -18.14 11.16
C LEU A 114 6.61 -17.19 12.23
N GLU A 115 7.73 -16.55 11.94
CA GLU A 115 8.44 -15.65 12.85
C GLU A 115 8.25 -14.19 12.44
N ALA A 116 8.26 -13.28 13.40
CA ALA A 116 8.26 -11.85 13.14
C ALA A 116 9.60 -11.43 12.51
N ARG A 117 9.56 -10.93 11.27
CA ARG A 117 10.77 -10.60 10.50
C ARG A 117 10.83 -9.17 9.99
N GLY A 118 9.79 -8.39 10.21
CA GLY A 118 9.71 -7.01 9.78
C GLY A 118 8.38 -6.40 10.15
N ALA A 119 8.19 -5.14 9.83
CA ALA A 119 6.94 -4.45 10.08
C ALA A 119 6.73 -3.26 9.14
N TRP A 120 5.46 -2.93 8.91
CA TRP A 120 5.04 -1.64 8.39
C TRP A 120 4.28 -0.87 9.47
N ASP A 121 4.46 0.44 9.49
CA ASP A 121 3.55 1.30 10.23
C ASP A 121 2.42 1.76 9.32
N ARG A 122 1.19 1.55 9.78
CA ARG A 122 0.03 2.15 9.15
C ARG A 122 0.02 3.63 9.48
N VAL A 123 0.05 4.49 8.47
CA VAL A 123 -0.13 5.92 8.63
C VAL A 123 -1.52 6.32 8.16
N VAL A 124 -2.20 7.13 8.96
CA VAL A 124 -3.57 7.57 8.66
C VAL A 124 -3.72 9.07 8.89
N ARG A 125 -4.61 9.66 8.11
CA ARG A 125 -4.99 11.06 8.20
C ARG A 125 -6.50 11.21 8.02
N GLY A 126 -7.14 12.05 8.84
CA GLY A 126 -8.54 12.45 8.63
C GLY A 126 -8.71 13.46 7.49
N GLY A 127 -9.96 13.77 7.19
CA GLY A 127 -10.37 14.65 6.09
C GLY A 127 -10.17 16.16 6.34
N ALA A 128 -9.38 16.59 7.35
CA ALA A 128 -9.10 18.00 7.58
C ALA A 128 -8.22 18.61 6.47
N SER A 129 -8.42 19.90 6.13
CA SER A 129 -7.60 20.60 5.14
C SER A 129 -6.12 20.66 5.53
N LEU A 130 -5.22 20.71 4.55
CA LEU A 130 -3.81 20.96 4.79
C LEU A 130 -3.57 22.39 5.28
N ALA A 131 -2.63 22.56 6.21
CA ALA A 131 -2.14 23.87 6.57
C ALA A 131 -1.33 24.48 5.41
N ALA A 132 -1.40 25.80 5.23
CA ALA A 132 -0.73 26.47 4.09
C ALA A 132 0.80 26.33 4.09
N SER A 133 1.42 26.03 5.24
CA SER A 133 2.88 25.86 5.42
C SER A 133 3.46 24.54 4.92
N THR A 134 2.64 23.62 4.42
CA THR A 134 3.12 22.28 4.02
C THR A 134 3.76 22.21 2.63
N ARG A 135 3.88 23.35 1.91
CA ARG A 135 4.31 23.41 0.51
C ARG A 135 5.79 23.72 0.27
N GLU A 136 6.60 23.92 1.30
CA GLU A 136 7.99 24.35 1.13
C GLU A 136 8.95 23.15 0.98
N SER A 137 9.20 22.77 -0.28
CA SER A 137 10.52 22.27 -0.67
C SER A 137 11.21 23.39 -1.47
N GLY A 138 12.43 23.79 -1.13
CA GLY A 138 13.19 24.78 -1.91
C GLY A 138 13.64 24.26 -3.30
N ARG A 139 12.98 23.18 -3.80
CA ARG A 139 13.22 22.50 -5.10
C ARG A 139 12.02 22.72 -6.00
N GLU A 140 12.28 22.95 -7.28
CA GLU A 140 11.23 23.06 -8.30
C GLU A 140 10.77 21.66 -8.73
N LEU A 141 9.78 21.12 -8.02
CA LEU A 141 9.16 19.85 -8.29
C LEU A 141 7.78 20.07 -8.93
N ALA A 142 7.60 19.59 -10.14
CA ALA A 142 6.30 19.60 -10.83
C ALA A 142 5.55 18.29 -10.56
N VAL A 143 4.39 18.36 -9.89
CA VAL A 143 3.52 17.20 -9.65
C VAL A 143 2.28 17.29 -10.53
N SER A 144 2.04 16.24 -11.33
CA SER A 144 0.88 16.14 -12.22
C SER A 144 0.17 14.80 -12.06
N LEU A 145 -1.10 14.76 -12.43
CA LEU A 145 -1.80 13.51 -12.73
C LEU A 145 -1.16 12.89 -13.97
N VAL A 146 -1.06 11.56 -13.97
CA VAL A 146 -0.65 10.78 -15.14
C VAL A 146 -1.81 10.75 -16.11
N ASP A 147 -1.63 11.36 -17.27
CA ASP A 147 -2.52 11.29 -18.41
C ASP A 147 -2.03 10.26 -19.43
N SER A 148 -2.71 10.16 -20.58
CA SER A 148 -2.34 9.22 -21.63
C SER A 148 -0.96 9.49 -22.24
N ALA A 149 -0.44 10.72 -22.17
CA ALA A 149 0.87 11.07 -22.69
C ALA A 149 1.99 10.69 -21.70
N ALA A 150 1.71 10.69 -20.39
CA ALA A 150 2.68 10.41 -19.33
C ALA A 150 2.64 8.96 -18.82
N VAL A 151 1.70 8.12 -19.31
CA VAL A 151 1.52 6.76 -18.81
C VAL A 151 2.76 5.87 -19.01
N ASP A 152 3.47 6.01 -20.10
CA ASP A 152 4.67 5.22 -20.37
C ASP A 152 5.80 5.59 -19.41
N GLU A 153 6.04 6.87 -19.15
CA GLU A 153 7.04 7.33 -18.17
C GLU A 153 6.73 6.84 -16.75
N TRP A 154 5.44 6.85 -16.37
CA TRP A 154 4.99 6.34 -15.08
C TRP A 154 5.25 4.84 -14.95
N ILE A 155 4.96 4.05 -16.00
CA ILE A 155 5.22 2.62 -16.04
C ILE A 155 6.72 2.34 -15.95
N GLU A 156 7.53 3.00 -16.79
CA GLU A 156 8.98 2.81 -16.82
C GLU A 156 9.63 3.11 -15.47
N LEU A 157 9.20 4.18 -14.79
CA LEU A 157 9.69 4.53 -13.47
C LEU A 157 9.40 3.42 -12.45
N LEU A 158 8.17 2.91 -12.40
CA LEU A 158 7.76 1.88 -11.45
C LEU A 158 8.40 0.53 -11.75
N VAL A 159 8.39 0.11 -13.01
CA VAL A 159 9.03 -1.15 -13.44
C VAL A 159 10.53 -1.11 -13.14
N GLY A 160 11.19 0.02 -13.39
CA GLY A 160 12.60 0.22 -13.09
C GLY A 160 12.90 0.18 -11.59
N ALA A 161 12.07 0.81 -10.77
CA ALA A 161 12.23 0.84 -9.32
C ALA A 161 12.08 -0.54 -8.68
N TYR A 162 11.07 -1.30 -9.07
CA TYR A 162 10.78 -2.61 -8.49
C TYR A 162 11.47 -3.78 -9.22
N ARG A 163 11.89 -3.59 -10.46
CA ARG A 163 12.45 -4.64 -11.34
C ARG A 163 11.48 -5.82 -11.49
N VAL A 164 10.22 -5.52 -11.77
CA VAL A 164 9.13 -6.48 -11.93
C VAL A 164 8.51 -6.35 -13.31
N ASP A 165 7.95 -7.44 -13.83
CA ASP A 165 7.21 -7.41 -15.10
C ASP A 165 5.77 -6.93 -14.88
N ALA A 166 5.61 -5.63 -14.60
CA ALA A 166 4.32 -5.00 -14.31
C ALA A 166 3.78 -4.13 -15.46
N GLY A 167 4.51 -3.97 -16.56
CA GLY A 167 4.15 -3.03 -17.62
C GLY A 167 2.72 -3.18 -18.14
N PRO A 168 2.29 -4.36 -18.62
CA PRO A 168 0.93 -4.58 -19.09
C PRO A 168 -0.13 -4.37 -18.00
N TRP A 169 0.19 -4.74 -16.76
CA TRP A 169 -0.68 -4.58 -15.61
C TRP A 169 -0.92 -3.11 -15.26
N LEU A 170 0.16 -2.33 -15.11
CA LEU A 170 0.08 -0.89 -14.82
C LEU A 170 -0.64 -0.13 -15.93
N ARG A 171 -0.41 -0.49 -17.19
CA ARG A 171 -1.12 0.10 -18.33
C ARG A 171 -2.64 -0.14 -18.24
N ALA A 172 -3.05 -1.34 -17.88
CA ALA A 172 -4.45 -1.67 -17.70
C ALA A 172 -5.07 -1.04 -16.43
N LEU A 173 -4.26 -0.73 -15.42
CA LEU A 173 -4.69 -0.01 -14.22
C LEU A 173 -4.95 1.47 -14.52
N HIS A 174 -4.18 2.07 -15.44
CA HIS A 174 -4.37 3.47 -15.83
C HIS A 174 -5.77 3.70 -16.41
N GLY A 175 -6.46 4.72 -15.89
CA GLY A 175 -7.82 5.06 -16.31
C GLY A 175 -8.93 4.24 -15.63
N ARG A 176 -8.62 3.26 -14.75
CA ARG A 176 -9.66 2.56 -13.99
C ARG A 176 -10.35 3.50 -12.98
N PRO A 177 -11.67 3.37 -12.82
CA PRO A 177 -12.42 4.13 -11.82
C PRO A 177 -11.82 3.97 -10.41
N GLY A 178 -11.79 5.07 -9.65
CA GLY A 178 -11.23 5.08 -8.30
C GLY A 178 -9.72 5.28 -8.23
N TRP A 179 -8.96 4.95 -9.28
CA TRP A 179 -7.52 5.15 -9.32
C TRP A 179 -7.14 6.52 -9.88
N ARG A 180 -6.12 7.11 -9.25
CA ARG A 180 -5.44 8.32 -9.71
C ARG A 180 -3.95 8.15 -9.50
N HIS A 181 -3.20 8.30 -10.58
CA HIS A 181 -1.75 8.14 -10.58
C HIS A 181 -1.09 9.50 -10.67
N TYR A 182 -0.06 9.71 -9.87
CA TYR A 182 0.67 10.98 -9.79
C TYR A 182 2.14 10.74 -10.10
N LEU A 183 2.74 11.72 -10.77
CA LEU A 183 4.14 11.73 -11.15
C LEU A 183 4.77 13.05 -10.73
N ALA A 184 5.88 12.99 -10.00
CA ALA A 184 6.73 14.13 -9.73
C ALA A 184 7.86 14.18 -10.76
N ARG A 185 8.15 15.38 -11.27
CA ARG A 185 9.24 15.65 -12.18
C ARG A 185 10.17 16.70 -11.62
N GLU A 186 11.47 16.54 -11.89
CA GLU A 186 12.51 17.51 -11.62
C GLU A 186 13.38 17.67 -12.86
N GLY A 187 13.63 18.91 -13.28
CA GLY A 187 14.36 19.16 -14.53
C GLY A 187 13.72 18.54 -15.77
N GLY A 188 12.39 18.29 -15.73
CA GLY A 188 11.62 17.65 -16.82
C GLY A 188 11.55 16.13 -16.75
N GLY A 189 12.43 15.45 -16.00
CA GLY A 189 12.42 13.98 -15.86
C GLY A 189 11.58 13.48 -14.70
N PRO A 190 10.96 12.28 -14.81
CA PRO A 190 10.21 11.66 -13.72
C PRO A 190 11.16 11.19 -12.60
N VAL A 191 10.85 11.53 -11.34
CA VAL A 191 11.68 11.20 -10.18
C VAL A 191 10.95 10.40 -9.11
N ALA A 192 9.63 10.49 -9.04
CA ALA A 192 8.81 9.68 -8.12
C ALA A 192 7.39 9.53 -8.66
N ALA A 193 6.72 8.45 -8.26
CA ALA A 193 5.32 8.19 -8.53
C ALA A 193 4.61 7.66 -7.30
N ARG A 194 3.31 7.95 -7.19
CA ARG A 194 2.41 7.33 -6.20
C ARG A 194 0.98 7.38 -6.71
N SER A 195 0.20 6.40 -6.32
CA SER A 195 -1.20 6.31 -6.70
C SER A 195 -2.13 6.40 -5.50
N MET A 196 -3.32 6.92 -5.72
CA MET A 196 -4.43 6.96 -4.78
C MET A 196 -5.58 6.12 -5.32
N TYR A 197 -6.10 5.23 -4.50
CA TYR A 197 -7.37 4.56 -4.73
C TYR A 197 -8.45 5.18 -3.83
N LEU A 198 -9.47 5.77 -4.42
CA LEU A 198 -10.64 6.34 -3.75
C LEU A 198 -11.89 5.70 -4.34
N PRO A 199 -12.54 4.75 -3.63
CA PRO A 199 -13.72 4.04 -4.16
C PRO A 199 -14.91 4.97 -4.45
N GLY A 200 -15.02 6.06 -3.71
CA GLY A 200 -16.08 7.06 -3.86
C GLY A 200 -16.01 8.13 -2.78
N PRO A 201 -16.82 9.19 -2.91
CA PRO A 201 -16.92 10.23 -1.89
C PRO A 201 -17.35 9.65 -0.53
N GLY A 202 -16.86 10.24 0.56
CA GLY A 202 -17.14 9.80 1.93
C GLY A 202 -16.34 8.57 2.39
N THR A 203 -15.47 8.01 1.53
CA THR A 203 -14.63 6.87 1.87
C THR A 203 -13.18 7.26 2.17
N ILE A 204 -12.42 6.34 2.78
CA ILE A 204 -10.98 6.50 2.98
C ILE A 204 -10.29 6.30 1.62
N ALA A 205 -9.33 7.17 1.29
CA ALA A 205 -8.42 6.97 0.17
C ALA A 205 -7.23 6.11 0.62
N PHE A 206 -6.90 5.06 -0.14
CA PHE A 206 -5.73 4.22 0.10
C PHE A 206 -4.60 4.61 -0.87
N LEU A 207 -3.40 4.83 -0.32
CA LEU A 207 -2.22 5.21 -1.10
C LEU A 207 -1.37 3.97 -1.36
N ALA A 208 -1.13 3.68 -2.64
CA ALA A 208 -0.43 2.47 -3.09
C ALA A 208 0.29 2.74 -4.43
N VAL A 209 0.93 1.73 -4.96
CA VAL A 209 1.60 1.77 -6.28
C VAL A 209 2.51 2.98 -6.38
N ASP A 210 3.53 3.00 -5.56
CA ASP A 210 4.52 4.08 -5.42
C ASP A 210 5.92 3.60 -5.82
N GLY A 211 6.80 4.54 -6.11
CA GLY A 211 8.22 4.25 -6.36
C GLY A 211 8.96 5.45 -7.02
N PRO A 212 10.27 5.54 -6.82
CA PRO A 212 11.09 4.82 -5.83
C PRO A 212 10.64 5.11 -4.39
N VAL A 213 10.61 4.08 -3.53
CA VAL A 213 10.16 4.22 -2.14
C VAL A 213 11.24 4.90 -1.31
N PRO A 214 10.97 6.07 -0.70
CA PRO A 214 11.94 6.73 0.16
C PRO A 214 12.31 5.90 1.39
N GLY A 215 13.60 5.92 1.75
CA GLY A 215 14.17 5.12 2.84
C GLY A 215 14.48 3.66 2.47
N VAL A 216 13.92 3.16 1.38
CA VAL A 216 14.14 1.79 0.89
C VAL A 216 14.91 1.79 -0.44
N MET A 217 14.48 2.60 -1.40
CA MET A 217 15.03 2.66 -2.77
C MET A 217 15.77 3.97 -3.06
N THR A 218 15.47 5.03 -2.31
CA THR A 218 16.09 6.36 -2.44
C THR A 218 16.22 7.02 -1.07
N ALA A 219 17.22 7.89 -0.93
CA ALA A 219 17.36 8.78 0.25
C ALA A 219 16.62 10.12 0.07
N ASP A 220 16.01 10.36 -1.08
CA ASP A 220 15.31 11.60 -1.40
C ASP A 220 13.81 11.50 -1.11
N TYR A 221 13.37 12.22 -0.10
CA TYR A 221 11.97 12.26 0.35
C TYR A 221 11.17 13.41 -0.26
N ALA A 222 11.81 14.39 -0.88
CA ALA A 222 11.13 15.60 -1.34
C ALA A 222 10.13 15.34 -2.47
N PRO A 223 10.41 14.51 -3.48
CA PRO A 223 9.44 14.19 -4.53
C PRO A 223 8.20 13.48 -4.00
N ASP A 224 8.38 12.52 -3.07
CA ASP A 224 7.25 11.80 -2.46
C ASP A 224 6.39 12.74 -1.59
N ALA A 225 7.02 13.63 -0.80
CA ALA A 225 6.33 14.65 -0.02
C ALA A 225 5.47 15.56 -0.90
N ALA A 226 5.98 15.99 -2.05
CA ALA A 226 5.26 16.83 -3.00
C ALA A 226 4.04 16.08 -3.59
N ILE A 227 4.21 14.80 -3.95
CA ILE A 227 3.10 13.96 -4.43
C ILE A 227 2.05 13.77 -3.34
N LEU A 228 2.47 13.44 -2.10
CA LEU A 228 1.55 13.24 -0.98
C LEU A 228 0.70 14.49 -0.70
N ALA A 229 1.31 15.68 -0.71
CA ALA A 229 0.58 16.93 -0.55
C ALA A 229 -0.49 17.09 -1.64
N ARG A 230 -0.14 16.84 -2.90
CA ARG A 230 -1.06 16.90 -4.03
C ARG A 230 -2.17 15.86 -3.93
N ILE A 231 -1.85 14.62 -3.54
CA ILE A 231 -2.85 13.56 -3.33
C ILE A 231 -3.86 13.97 -2.26
N VAL A 232 -3.41 14.52 -1.14
CA VAL A 232 -4.30 14.96 -0.07
C VAL A 232 -5.23 16.08 -0.54
N GLU A 233 -4.71 17.08 -1.25
CA GLU A 233 -5.54 18.17 -1.82
C GLU A 233 -6.58 17.63 -2.79
N ASP A 234 -6.19 16.77 -3.71
CA ASP A 234 -7.08 16.18 -4.72
C ASP A 234 -8.11 15.26 -4.08
N GLY A 235 -7.69 14.39 -3.15
CA GLY A 235 -8.58 13.49 -2.43
C GLY A 235 -9.65 14.23 -1.63
N LEU A 236 -9.27 15.31 -0.92
CA LEU A 236 -10.23 16.15 -0.20
C LEU A 236 -11.26 16.80 -1.15
N ARG A 237 -10.81 17.31 -2.30
CA ARG A 237 -11.72 17.86 -3.33
C ARG A 237 -12.67 16.81 -3.90
N LEU A 238 -12.26 15.56 -3.93
CA LEU A 238 -13.06 14.42 -4.37
C LEU A 238 -13.94 13.82 -3.26
N GLY A 239 -13.87 14.40 -2.06
CA GLY A 239 -14.68 13.98 -0.92
C GLY A 239 -14.12 12.81 -0.12
N ALA A 240 -12.82 12.56 -0.16
CA ALA A 240 -12.20 11.59 0.74
C ALA A 240 -12.45 11.95 2.20
N SER A 241 -12.90 10.98 3.02
CA SER A 241 -13.09 11.16 4.47
C SER A 241 -11.80 11.03 5.27
N GLY A 242 -10.76 10.48 4.66
CA GLY A 242 -9.44 10.27 5.24
C GLY A 242 -8.52 9.58 4.25
N PHE A 243 -7.28 9.35 4.68
CA PHE A 243 -6.23 8.72 3.89
C PHE A 243 -5.51 7.67 4.72
N ALA A 244 -5.08 6.59 4.09
CA ALA A 244 -4.28 5.55 4.70
C ALA A 244 -3.16 5.11 3.75
N ALA A 245 -1.98 4.83 4.32
CA ALA A 245 -0.83 4.27 3.62
C ALA A 245 -0.02 3.37 4.57
N ASP A 246 0.94 2.65 4.03
CA ASP A 246 1.98 1.97 4.80
C ASP A 246 3.32 2.66 4.59
N ILE A 247 4.14 2.67 5.63
CA ILE A 247 5.56 3.00 5.57
C ILE A 247 6.35 1.91 6.28
N GLU A 248 7.60 1.69 5.87
CA GLU A 248 8.49 0.78 6.60
C GLU A 248 8.61 1.24 8.06
N ALA A 249 8.38 0.32 9.00
CA ALA A 249 8.58 0.61 10.40
C ALA A 249 10.08 0.56 10.70
N PRO A 250 10.70 1.67 11.13
CA PRO A 250 12.11 1.65 11.48
C PRO A 250 12.34 0.84 12.75
N SER A 251 13.48 0.17 12.78
CA SER A 251 13.97 -0.48 13.99
C SER A 251 15.33 0.15 14.32
N PRO A 252 15.55 0.66 15.54
CA PRO A 252 14.68 0.70 16.72
C PRO A 252 13.91 2.01 16.93
N ALA A 253 14.09 3.03 16.10
CA ALA A 253 13.49 4.36 16.31
C ALA A 253 12.59 4.78 15.17
N ARG A 254 11.49 5.50 15.50
CA ARG A 254 10.53 6.05 14.53
C ARG A 254 10.90 7.43 13.99
N ASP A 255 12.08 7.93 14.36
CA ASP A 255 12.61 9.22 13.89
C ASP A 255 13.26 9.05 12.52
N THR A 256 12.44 8.94 11.49
CA THR A 256 12.93 8.89 10.12
C THR A 256 12.32 10.01 9.29
N PRO A 257 12.99 10.46 8.23
CA PRO A 257 12.42 11.45 7.31
C PRO A 257 11.07 11.04 6.69
N ALA A 258 10.76 9.73 6.60
CA ALA A 258 9.46 9.25 6.18
C ALA A 258 8.36 9.68 7.15
N TYR A 259 8.55 9.45 8.47
CA TYR A 259 7.60 9.89 9.49
C TYR A 259 7.42 11.40 9.49
N ASP A 260 8.52 12.16 9.41
CA ASP A 260 8.46 13.62 9.34
C ASP A 260 7.65 14.09 8.14
N THR A 261 7.82 13.44 7.00
CA THR A 261 7.07 13.75 5.78
C THR A 261 5.57 13.52 5.99
N PHE A 262 5.17 12.37 6.50
CA PHE A 262 3.77 12.06 6.76
C PHE A 262 3.19 12.90 7.90
N ALA A 263 3.95 13.13 8.98
CA ALA A 263 3.52 13.94 10.13
C ALA A 263 3.27 15.39 9.73
N ARG A 264 4.14 16.01 8.91
CA ARG A 264 3.92 17.36 8.38
C ARG A 264 2.64 17.48 7.58
N LEU A 265 2.23 16.42 6.92
CA LEU A 265 0.96 16.35 6.17
C LEU A 265 -0.23 15.95 7.05
N GLY A 266 -0.05 15.83 8.36
CA GLY A 266 -1.10 15.54 9.34
C GLY A 266 -1.47 14.06 9.45
N PHE A 267 -0.61 13.15 8.99
CA PHE A 267 -0.75 11.72 9.25
C PHE A 267 -0.23 11.37 10.65
N ALA A 268 -0.83 10.33 11.22
CA ALA A 268 -0.40 9.71 12.48
C ALA A 268 -0.28 8.21 12.30
N VAL A 269 0.48 7.56 13.19
CA VAL A 269 0.65 6.09 13.23
C VAL A 269 -0.27 5.50 14.29
N PRO A 270 -1.43 4.94 13.95
CA PRO A 270 -2.33 4.32 14.91
C PRO A 270 -1.84 2.92 15.35
N TYR A 271 -1.17 2.18 14.48
CA TYR A 271 -0.66 0.83 14.76
C TYR A 271 0.45 0.40 13.80
N THR A 272 1.22 -0.58 14.28
CA THR A 272 2.24 -1.29 13.51
C THR A 272 1.70 -2.63 13.03
N ARG A 273 2.04 -3.03 11.83
CA ARG A 273 1.69 -4.28 11.15
C ARG A 273 2.92 -5.17 11.09
N THR A 274 3.00 -6.14 11.99
CA THR A 274 4.14 -7.08 12.06
C THR A 274 4.02 -8.14 10.97
N HIS A 275 5.11 -8.39 10.27
CA HIS A 275 5.21 -9.40 9.22
C HIS A 275 5.70 -10.70 9.81
N HIS A 276 4.94 -11.78 9.65
CA HIS A 276 5.31 -13.14 10.03
C HIS A 276 5.63 -13.94 8.77
N MET A 277 6.84 -14.46 8.72
CA MET A 277 7.42 -15.15 7.56
C MET A 277 8.17 -16.38 8.06
N ARG A 278 8.41 -17.35 7.18
CA ARG A 278 9.32 -18.47 7.44
C ARG A 278 10.78 -18.13 7.22
#